data_db2ba5cff1a4173d8f01aef93e60a9ff
#
_entry.id   db2ba5cff1a4173d8f01aef93e60a9ff
#
_cell.length_a   1.000
_cell.length_b   1.000
_cell.length_c   1.000
_cell.angle_alpha   90.00
_cell.angle_beta   90.00
_cell.angle_gamma   90.00
#
_symmetry.space_group_name_H-M   'P 1'
#
loop_
_entity.id
_entity.type
_entity.pdbx_description
1 polymer ?
#
loop_
_entity_poly.entity_id
_entity_poly.type
_entity_poly.pdbx_seq_one_letter_code
_entity_poly.pdbx_strand_id
1 'polypeptide(L)'
;VITALQAIRLASRFCQKVRKELAEGASIQKIDRSPVTIADYGSQAIICKLIKDTFPDDIVVAEEDSAELKKPNHLNILRQVTGYVHDLFPGTSSDEVCSWIDLSSHSIKNRFWTLDPIDGTKGFLRGDQYAIALALIENGLIQLGLMACPNLYADKDRPDEKRGCLFLALRGKGSFQMELDGEGRQTLSVSKVSDPVKASFTESVEPDHADHLIH
;
A
#
# COMPACT_ATOMS: atom_id res chain seq x y z
N VAL A 1 1.55 -16.54 1.52
CA VAL A 1 1.40 -15.87 0.20
C VAL A 1 -0.06 -15.52 -0.05
N ILE A 2 -0.99 -16.48 -0.01
CA ILE A 2 -2.42 -16.25 -0.33
C ILE A 2 -3.00 -15.12 0.53
N THR A 3 -2.88 -15.20 1.85
CA THR A 3 -3.37 -14.18 2.78
C THR A 3 -2.78 -12.79 2.47
N ALA A 4 -1.47 -12.72 2.21
CA ALA A 4 -0.81 -11.45 1.90
C ALA A 4 -1.30 -10.86 0.57
N LEU A 5 -1.54 -11.69 -0.45
CA LEU A 5 -2.15 -11.28 -1.71
C LEU A 5 -3.58 -10.76 -1.51
N GLN A 6 -4.38 -11.46 -0.70
CA GLN A 6 -5.74 -11.02 -0.36
C GLN A 6 -5.73 -9.68 0.38
N ALA A 7 -4.86 -9.55 1.38
CA ALA A 7 -4.74 -8.35 2.19
C ALA A 7 -4.38 -7.12 1.34
N ILE A 8 -3.32 -7.23 0.52
CA ILE A 8 -2.86 -6.10 -0.29
C ILE A 8 -3.86 -5.73 -1.39
N ARG A 9 -4.56 -6.70 -1.98
CA ARG A 9 -5.64 -6.45 -2.95
C ARG A 9 -6.82 -5.73 -2.31
N LEU A 10 -7.24 -6.18 -1.13
CA LEU A 10 -8.35 -5.55 -0.42
C LEU A 10 -8.02 -4.12 -0.01
N ALA A 11 -6.82 -3.88 0.52
CA ALA A 11 -6.32 -2.56 0.84
C ALA A 11 -6.23 -1.65 -0.41
N SER A 12 -5.80 -2.18 -1.54
CA SER A 12 -5.73 -1.43 -2.80
C SER A 12 -7.11 -0.97 -3.28
N ARG A 13 -8.11 -1.85 -3.24
CA ARG A 13 -9.51 -1.51 -3.59
C ARG A 13 -10.09 -0.49 -2.62
N PHE A 14 -9.78 -0.63 -1.34
CA PHE A 14 -10.14 0.34 -0.31
C PHE A 14 -9.57 1.73 -0.65
N CYS A 15 -8.26 1.84 -0.91
CA CYS A 15 -7.61 3.09 -1.28
C CYS A 15 -8.22 3.72 -2.53
N GLN A 16 -8.50 2.92 -3.57
CA GLN A 16 -9.17 3.39 -4.79
C GLN A 16 -10.59 3.92 -4.52
N LYS A 17 -11.37 3.22 -3.66
CA LYS A 17 -12.71 3.65 -3.25
C LYS A 17 -12.66 4.97 -2.49
N VAL A 18 -11.83 5.06 -1.45
CA VAL A 18 -11.64 6.29 -0.65
C VAL A 18 -11.30 7.46 -1.57
N ARG A 19 -10.33 7.30 -2.45
CA ARG A 19 -9.89 8.35 -3.36
C ARG A 19 -11.00 8.79 -4.30
N LYS A 20 -11.74 7.85 -4.90
CA LYS A 20 -12.83 8.14 -5.83
C LYS A 20 -13.94 8.95 -5.15
N GLU A 21 -14.44 8.49 -4.01
CA GLU A 21 -15.55 9.10 -3.31
C GLU A 21 -15.20 10.50 -2.76
N LEU A 22 -13.97 10.67 -2.27
CA LEU A 22 -13.52 11.97 -1.76
C LEU A 22 -13.22 12.96 -2.88
N ALA A 23 -12.77 12.50 -4.06
CA ALA A 23 -12.61 13.34 -5.23
C ALA A 23 -13.95 13.80 -5.81
N GLU A 24 -14.97 12.93 -5.80
CA GLU A 24 -16.32 13.25 -6.27
C GLU A 24 -17.10 14.15 -5.29
N GLY A 25 -16.83 14.05 -3.99
CA GLY A 25 -17.47 14.87 -2.94
C GLY A 25 -16.82 16.23 -2.69
N ALA A 26 -15.62 16.45 -3.19
CA ALA A 26 -14.89 17.72 -3.01
C ALA A 26 -15.30 18.73 -4.08
N SER A 27 -16.33 19.56 -3.79
CA SER A 27 -16.42 20.87 -4.45
C SER A 27 -15.15 21.67 -4.09
N ILE A 28 -14.29 21.88 -5.05
CA ILE A 28 -13.18 22.85 -5.30
C ILE A 28 -12.60 23.66 -4.07
N GLN A 29 -12.92 23.36 -2.85
CA GLN A 29 -12.42 24.09 -1.69
C GLN A 29 -11.47 23.22 -0.85
N LYS A 30 -10.18 23.48 -1.04
CA LYS A 30 -9.01 22.97 -0.31
C LYS A 30 -8.85 21.45 -0.41
N ILE A 31 -7.82 21.05 -1.14
CA ILE A 31 -7.24 19.70 -1.02
C ILE A 31 -6.74 19.58 0.43
N ASP A 32 -7.63 19.10 1.29
CA ASP A 32 -7.29 18.70 2.64
C ASP A 32 -6.53 17.36 2.55
N ARG A 33 -5.58 17.13 3.44
CA ARG A 33 -4.83 15.87 3.53
C ARG A 33 -5.68 14.69 3.99
N SER A 34 -6.93 14.91 4.37
CA SER A 34 -7.88 13.90 4.86
C SER A 34 -7.99 12.64 3.98
N PRO A 35 -8.01 12.72 2.63
CA PRO A 35 -8.09 11.50 1.79
C PRO A 35 -6.93 10.55 1.97
N VAL A 36 -5.72 11.07 2.02
CA VAL A 36 -4.54 10.24 2.21
C VAL A 36 -4.53 9.64 3.60
N THR A 37 -4.80 10.45 4.62
CA THR A 37 -4.86 10.00 6.01
C THR A 37 -5.88 8.86 6.19
N ILE A 38 -7.09 8.98 5.60
CA ILE A 38 -8.10 7.91 5.66
C ILE A 38 -7.60 6.64 4.96
N ALA A 39 -6.93 6.80 3.81
CA ALA A 39 -6.43 5.68 3.05
C ALA A 39 -5.26 4.97 3.74
N ASP A 40 -4.33 5.70 4.36
CA ASP A 40 -3.21 5.15 5.12
C ASP A 40 -3.71 4.31 6.31
N TYR A 41 -4.49 4.90 7.20
CA TYR A 41 -5.00 4.21 8.39
C TYR A 41 -5.88 3.02 8.06
N GLY A 42 -6.78 3.17 7.07
CA GLY A 42 -7.66 2.09 6.68
C GLY A 42 -6.94 0.94 5.99
N SER A 43 -5.99 1.25 5.12
CA SER A 43 -5.12 0.26 4.47
C SER A 43 -4.31 -0.53 5.50
N GLN A 44 -3.67 0.16 6.45
CA GLN A 44 -2.95 -0.49 7.53
C GLN A 44 -3.86 -1.37 8.39
N ALA A 45 -5.02 -0.87 8.83
CA ALA A 45 -5.96 -1.65 9.64
C ALA A 45 -6.36 -2.95 8.94
N ILE A 46 -6.72 -2.88 7.65
CA ILE A 46 -7.13 -4.03 6.84
C ILE A 46 -6.01 -5.07 6.74
N ILE A 47 -4.79 -4.65 6.41
CA ILE A 47 -3.66 -5.56 6.23
C ILE A 47 -3.26 -6.18 7.58
N CYS A 48 -3.11 -5.37 8.62
CA CYS A 48 -2.75 -5.83 9.96
C CYS A 48 -3.76 -6.87 10.48
N LYS A 49 -5.08 -6.59 10.33
CA LYS A 49 -6.14 -7.54 10.70
C LYS A 49 -5.97 -8.88 9.99
N LEU A 50 -5.88 -8.88 8.67
CA LEU A 50 -5.81 -10.13 7.89
C LEU A 50 -4.53 -10.92 8.16
N ILE A 51 -3.41 -10.24 8.35
CA ILE A 51 -2.16 -10.89 8.75
C ILE A 51 -2.30 -11.50 10.14
N LYS A 52 -2.85 -10.77 11.10
CA LYS A 52 -3.01 -11.22 12.49
C LYS A 52 -3.97 -12.40 12.61
N ASP A 53 -5.07 -12.38 11.87
CA ASP A 53 -6.05 -13.48 11.86
C ASP A 53 -5.42 -14.80 11.36
N THR A 54 -4.45 -14.70 10.44
CA THR A 54 -3.83 -15.88 9.84
C THR A 54 -2.53 -16.28 10.54
N PHE A 55 -1.78 -15.31 11.05
CA PHE A 55 -0.47 -15.46 11.70
C PHE A 55 -0.46 -14.74 13.05
N PRO A 56 -1.16 -15.30 14.06
CA PRO A 56 -1.37 -14.61 15.35
C PRO A 56 -0.09 -14.29 16.12
N ASP A 57 1.01 -15.01 15.87
CA ASP A 57 2.30 -14.81 16.51
C ASP A 57 3.23 -13.85 15.76
N ASP A 58 2.90 -13.54 14.50
CA ASP A 58 3.66 -12.60 13.70
C ASP A 58 3.36 -11.16 14.16
N ILE A 59 4.36 -10.30 14.08
CA ILE A 59 4.21 -8.85 14.25
C ILE A 59 4.23 -8.16 12.90
N VAL A 60 3.58 -7.01 12.84
CA VAL A 60 3.67 -6.11 11.68
C VAL A 60 4.40 -4.85 12.14
N VAL A 61 5.41 -4.43 11.41
CA VAL A 61 6.06 -3.13 11.55
C VAL A 61 5.47 -2.23 10.48
N ALA A 62 4.73 -1.20 10.89
CA ALA A 62 4.03 -0.29 9.99
C ALA A 62 4.18 1.16 10.46
N GLU A 63 3.83 2.09 9.59
CA GLU A 63 4.10 3.51 9.79
C GLU A 63 3.13 4.17 10.77
N GLU A 64 1.83 3.80 10.72
CA GLU A 64 0.78 4.51 11.42
C GLU A 64 0.52 3.95 12.83
N ASP A 65 0.17 4.85 13.76
CA ASP A 65 -0.39 4.52 15.06
C ASP A 65 -1.73 5.23 15.30
N SER A 66 -2.62 4.66 16.11
CA SER A 66 -3.95 5.22 16.30
C SER A 66 -4.02 6.41 17.25
N ALA A 67 -2.92 6.81 17.88
CA ALA A 67 -2.90 7.89 18.87
C ALA A 67 -3.33 9.23 18.25
N GLU A 68 -2.91 9.50 17.01
CA GLU A 68 -3.33 10.69 16.27
C GLU A 68 -4.85 10.69 15.98
N LEU A 69 -5.41 9.54 15.58
CA LEU A 69 -6.84 9.41 15.29
C LEU A 69 -7.74 9.60 16.50
N LYS A 70 -7.23 9.30 17.70
CA LYS A 70 -7.95 9.43 18.97
C LYS A 70 -7.99 10.88 19.48
N LYS A 71 -7.25 11.80 18.87
CA LYS A 71 -7.27 13.22 19.26
C LYS A 71 -8.62 13.85 18.88
N PRO A 72 -9.14 14.79 19.71
CA PRO A 72 -10.45 15.41 19.49
C PRO A 72 -10.66 16.02 18.10
N ASN A 73 -9.62 16.61 17.52
CA ASN A 73 -9.64 17.22 16.18
C ASN A 73 -9.63 16.20 15.03
N HIS A 74 -9.31 14.92 15.31
CA HIS A 74 -9.25 13.85 14.30
C HIS A 74 -10.38 12.82 14.43
N LEU A 75 -11.31 12.99 15.38
CA LEU A 75 -12.44 12.05 15.56
C LEU A 75 -13.32 11.92 14.31
N ASN A 76 -13.39 12.97 13.47
CA ASN A 76 -14.10 12.89 12.21
C ASN A 76 -13.40 11.95 11.22
N ILE A 77 -12.08 11.99 11.17
CA ILE A 77 -11.25 11.08 10.34
C ILE A 77 -11.43 9.65 10.84
N LEU A 78 -11.35 9.43 12.16
CA LEU A 78 -11.57 8.11 12.75
C LEU A 78 -12.95 7.53 12.38
N ARG A 79 -14.02 8.35 12.42
CA ARG A 79 -15.35 7.91 12.01
C ARG A 79 -15.40 7.52 10.53
N GLN A 80 -14.74 8.28 9.67
CA GLN A 80 -14.68 7.97 8.23
C GLN A 80 -13.91 6.69 7.98
N VAL A 81 -12.71 6.53 8.56
CA VAL A 81 -11.92 5.28 8.48
C VAL A 81 -12.75 4.11 8.95
N THR A 82 -13.41 4.24 10.11
CA THR A 82 -14.29 3.19 10.66
C THR A 82 -15.43 2.85 9.71
N GLY A 83 -16.09 3.85 9.13
CA GLY A 83 -17.18 3.63 8.18
C GLY A 83 -16.75 2.83 6.96
N TYR A 84 -15.65 3.21 6.35
CA TYR A 84 -15.10 2.48 5.21
C TYR A 84 -14.64 1.05 5.56
N VAL A 85 -14.03 0.87 6.73
CA VAL A 85 -13.58 -0.44 7.19
C VAL A 85 -14.79 -1.31 7.55
N HIS A 86 -15.85 -0.73 8.14
CA HIS A 86 -17.10 -1.40 8.45
C HIS A 86 -17.79 -1.96 7.19
N ASP A 87 -17.71 -1.27 6.06
CA ASP A 87 -18.24 -1.76 4.77
C ASP A 87 -17.57 -3.08 4.34
N LEU A 88 -16.32 -3.28 4.71
CA LEU A 88 -15.55 -4.49 4.40
C LEU A 88 -15.69 -5.57 5.48
N PHE A 89 -15.81 -5.15 6.73
CA PHE A 89 -15.94 -6.00 7.93
C PHE A 89 -17.14 -5.54 8.76
N PRO A 90 -18.36 -5.99 8.43
CA PRO A 90 -19.57 -5.57 9.12
C PRO A 90 -19.51 -5.80 10.64
N GLY A 91 -19.98 -4.82 11.40
CA GLY A 91 -19.94 -4.85 12.85
C GLY A 91 -18.69 -4.26 13.49
N THR A 92 -17.69 -3.84 12.69
CA THR A 92 -16.45 -3.26 13.22
C THR A 92 -16.71 -1.91 13.90
N SER A 93 -16.20 -1.78 15.10
CA SER A 93 -16.19 -0.53 15.89
C SER A 93 -14.92 0.30 15.66
N SER A 94 -14.94 1.57 16.08
CA SER A 94 -13.75 2.44 16.03
C SER A 94 -12.61 1.93 16.92
N ASP A 95 -12.94 1.30 18.06
CA ASP A 95 -11.94 0.73 18.96
C ASP A 95 -11.24 -0.47 18.32
N GLU A 96 -11.97 -1.31 17.58
CA GLU A 96 -11.39 -2.42 16.84
C GLU A 96 -10.49 -1.92 15.71
N VAL A 97 -10.92 -0.91 14.94
CA VAL A 97 -10.07 -0.28 13.91
C VAL A 97 -8.77 0.23 14.52
N CYS A 98 -8.86 0.98 15.62
CA CYS A 98 -7.67 1.44 16.33
C CYS A 98 -6.79 0.28 16.81
N SER A 99 -7.40 -0.78 17.34
CA SER A 99 -6.66 -1.96 17.79
C SER A 99 -5.92 -2.66 16.65
N TRP A 100 -6.50 -2.69 15.44
CA TRP A 100 -5.85 -3.27 14.26
C TRP A 100 -4.70 -2.41 13.74
N ILE A 101 -4.84 -1.07 13.77
CA ILE A 101 -3.75 -0.15 13.46
C ILE A 101 -2.58 -0.35 14.45
N ASP A 102 -2.90 -0.44 15.74
CA ASP A 102 -1.93 -0.58 16.83
C ASP A 102 -1.36 -2.02 16.96
N LEU A 103 -1.76 -2.96 16.09
CA LEU A 103 -1.06 -4.25 15.95
C LEU A 103 0.38 -4.08 15.44
N SER A 104 0.69 -2.89 14.91
CA SER A 104 2.06 -2.52 14.60
C SER A 104 2.92 -2.50 15.87
N SER A 105 4.14 -2.99 15.75
CA SER A 105 5.10 -3.08 16.85
C SER A 105 6.43 -2.50 16.44
N HIS A 106 7.05 -1.75 17.33
CA HIS A 106 8.41 -1.25 17.16
C HIS A 106 9.47 -2.29 17.54
N SER A 107 9.08 -3.44 18.13
CA SER A 107 10.01 -4.52 18.48
C SER A 107 10.13 -5.52 17.35
N ILE A 108 11.35 -5.63 16.80
CA ILE A 108 11.66 -6.56 15.72
C ILE A 108 11.89 -7.95 16.33
N LYS A 109 11.20 -8.96 15.80
CA LYS A 109 11.41 -10.38 16.05
C LYS A 109 12.21 -11.02 14.90
N ASN A 110 12.59 -12.29 15.06
CA ASN A 110 13.22 -13.03 13.96
C ASN A 110 12.33 -13.19 12.74
N ARG A 111 11.00 -13.14 12.94
CA ARG A 111 9.99 -13.18 11.88
C ARG A 111 9.01 -12.04 12.12
N PHE A 112 8.82 -11.21 11.08
CA PHE A 112 7.89 -10.08 11.12
C PHE A 112 7.51 -9.65 9.70
N TRP A 113 6.41 -8.93 9.61
CA TRP A 113 5.99 -8.23 8.40
C TRP A 113 6.39 -6.76 8.49
N THR A 114 6.70 -6.15 7.36
CA THR A 114 6.82 -4.69 7.24
C THR A 114 5.82 -4.20 6.22
N LEU A 115 5.20 -3.07 6.51
CA LEU A 115 4.11 -2.49 5.73
C LEU A 115 4.33 -1.00 5.57
N ASP A 116 4.27 -0.53 4.32
CA ASP A 116 4.01 0.86 3.98
C ASP A 116 2.61 0.91 3.35
N PRO A 117 1.64 1.54 4.04
CA PRO A 117 0.24 1.54 3.58
C PRO A 117 0.01 2.39 2.33
N ILE A 118 0.77 3.48 2.13
CA ILE A 118 0.76 4.31 0.92
C ILE A 118 2.14 4.96 0.68
N ASP A 119 3.01 4.24 -0.01
CA ASP A 119 4.22 4.85 -0.56
C ASP A 119 3.86 5.76 -1.74
N GLY A 120 4.31 7.00 -1.69
CA GLY A 120 3.97 8.02 -2.69
C GLY A 120 2.69 8.78 -2.37
N THR A 121 2.51 9.22 -1.14
CA THR A 121 1.39 10.04 -0.61
C THR A 121 1.03 11.22 -1.50
N LYS A 122 2.03 11.97 -2.02
CA LYS A 122 1.80 13.09 -2.96
C LYS A 122 1.19 12.60 -4.27
N GLY A 123 1.66 11.45 -4.80
CA GLY A 123 1.12 10.81 -5.98
C GLY A 123 -0.34 10.37 -5.76
N PHE A 124 -0.63 9.76 -4.62
CA PHE A 124 -1.99 9.38 -4.25
C PHE A 124 -2.95 10.59 -4.29
N LEU A 125 -2.57 11.73 -3.69
CA LEU A 125 -3.38 12.95 -3.68
C LEU A 125 -3.63 13.50 -5.08
N ARG A 126 -2.61 13.53 -5.94
CA ARG A 126 -2.74 14.01 -7.32
C ARG A 126 -3.47 13.04 -8.24
N GLY A 127 -3.57 11.77 -7.84
CA GLY A 127 -4.08 10.71 -8.71
C GLY A 127 -3.05 10.08 -9.63
N ASP A 128 -1.82 10.31 -9.31
CA ASP A 128 -0.66 9.72 -9.95
C ASP A 128 -0.35 8.32 -9.36
N GLN A 129 0.88 7.85 -9.55
CA GLN A 129 1.33 6.58 -9.01
C GLN A 129 1.52 6.66 -7.49
N TYR A 130 1.16 5.59 -6.84
CA TYR A 130 1.45 5.24 -5.45
C TYR A 130 1.53 3.73 -5.32
N ALA A 131 2.09 3.25 -4.24
CA ALA A 131 2.16 1.82 -3.98
C ALA A 131 1.71 1.50 -2.54
N ILE A 132 1.26 0.26 -2.34
CA ILE A 132 1.13 -0.37 -1.03
C ILE A 132 2.20 -1.44 -1.00
N ALA A 133 3.13 -1.37 -0.05
CA ALA A 133 4.24 -2.30 0.04
C ALA A 133 4.15 -3.17 1.30
N LEU A 134 4.23 -4.49 1.12
CA LEU A 134 4.17 -5.48 2.19
C LEU A 134 5.29 -6.50 2.01
N ALA A 135 6.08 -6.73 3.05
CA ALA A 135 7.10 -7.76 3.01
C ALA A 135 7.10 -8.64 4.26
N LEU A 136 7.43 -9.92 4.09
CA LEU A 136 7.75 -10.85 5.19
C LEU A 136 9.25 -11.00 5.30
N ILE A 137 9.77 -10.73 6.49
CA ILE A 137 11.18 -10.87 6.83
C ILE A 137 11.33 -11.98 7.87
N GLU A 138 12.27 -12.88 7.64
CA GLU A 138 12.57 -13.97 8.55
C GLU A 138 14.09 -14.13 8.66
N ASN A 139 14.62 -14.08 9.89
CA ASN A 139 16.05 -14.15 10.17
C ASN A 139 16.88 -13.10 9.38
N GLY A 140 16.36 -11.89 9.26
CA GLY A 140 16.99 -10.78 8.52
C GLY A 140 16.93 -10.89 7.00
N LEU A 141 16.21 -11.86 6.45
CA LEU A 141 16.09 -12.11 5.01
C LEU A 141 14.66 -11.92 4.55
N ILE A 142 14.47 -11.16 3.48
CA ILE A 142 13.16 -11.03 2.82
C ILE A 142 12.78 -12.37 2.21
N GLN A 143 11.67 -12.95 2.65
CA GLN A 143 11.10 -14.19 2.15
C GLN A 143 10.03 -13.95 1.09
N LEU A 144 9.24 -12.88 1.28
CA LEU A 144 8.16 -12.46 0.40
C LEU A 144 8.17 -10.93 0.31
N GLY A 145 8.08 -10.40 -0.88
CA GLY A 145 7.78 -8.99 -1.15
C GLY A 145 6.56 -8.87 -2.04
N LEU A 146 5.67 -7.98 -1.69
CA LEU A 146 4.48 -7.60 -2.45
C LEU A 146 4.44 -6.10 -2.60
N MET A 147 4.07 -5.64 -3.79
CA MET A 147 3.83 -4.23 -4.05
C MET A 147 2.63 -4.09 -4.97
N ALA A 148 1.58 -3.45 -4.48
CA ALA A 148 0.43 -3.13 -5.30
C ALA A 148 0.54 -1.69 -5.79
N CYS A 149 0.38 -1.49 -7.10
CA CYS A 149 0.43 -0.20 -7.78
C CYS A 149 -0.90 0.04 -8.50
N PRO A 150 -1.92 0.57 -7.82
CA PRO A 150 -3.30 0.62 -8.33
C PRO A 150 -3.47 1.48 -9.58
N ASN A 151 -2.59 2.46 -9.79
CA ASN A 151 -2.66 3.37 -10.94
C ASN A 151 -1.71 3.00 -12.08
N LEU A 152 -0.87 1.97 -11.91
CA LEU A 152 0.06 1.52 -12.94
C LEU A 152 -0.67 0.66 -13.97
N TYR A 153 -0.39 0.91 -15.26
CA TYR A 153 -0.90 0.04 -16.33
C TYR A 153 -0.16 -1.30 -16.33
N ALA A 154 -0.89 -2.39 -16.48
CA ALA A 154 -0.31 -3.73 -16.54
C ALA A 154 0.54 -3.89 -17.79
N ASP A 155 0.13 -3.29 -18.90
CA ASP A 155 0.88 -3.17 -20.15
C ASP A 155 1.00 -1.69 -20.51
N LYS A 156 2.23 -1.17 -20.50
CA LYS A 156 2.51 0.23 -20.85
C LYS A 156 2.19 0.56 -22.32
N ASP A 157 2.20 -0.46 -23.19
CA ASP A 157 1.95 -0.32 -24.62
C ASP A 157 0.43 -0.39 -24.93
N ARG A 158 -0.40 -0.71 -23.92
CA ARG A 158 -1.86 -0.74 -23.98
C ARG A 158 -2.51 0.09 -22.88
N PRO A 159 -2.40 1.43 -22.94
CA PRO A 159 -2.90 2.34 -21.90
C PRO A 159 -4.44 2.34 -21.79
N ASP A 160 -5.15 1.77 -22.75
CA ASP A 160 -6.62 1.63 -22.72
C ASP A 160 -7.08 0.40 -21.92
N GLU A 161 -6.18 -0.46 -21.51
CA GLU A 161 -6.47 -1.61 -20.66
C GLU A 161 -6.48 -1.24 -19.18
N LYS A 162 -6.94 -2.20 -18.36
CA LYS A 162 -7.14 -2.01 -16.92
C LYS A 162 -5.88 -1.50 -16.22
N ARG A 163 -6.05 -0.48 -15.41
CA ARG A 163 -5.03 -0.04 -14.43
C ARG A 163 -5.02 -0.99 -13.25
N GLY A 164 -3.87 -1.12 -12.64
CA GLY A 164 -3.63 -1.85 -11.41
C GLY A 164 -2.71 -3.06 -11.63
N CYS A 165 -1.49 -2.92 -11.11
CA CYS A 165 -0.49 -3.99 -11.10
C CYS A 165 -0.23 -4.44 -9.67
N LEU A 166 0.10 -5.71 -9.55
CA LEU A 166 0.64 -6.29 -8.33
C LEU A 166 1.95 -7.00 -8.67
N PHE A 167 3.00 -6.65 -7.94
CA PHE A 167 4.29 -7.29 -8.03
C PHE A 167 4.48 -8.21 -6.84
N LEU A 168 4.95 -9.42 -7.12
CA LEU A 168 5.23 -10.47 -6.14
C LEU A 168 6.65 -10.95 -6.33
N ALA A 169 7.44 -10.98 -5.27
CA ALA A 169 8.74 -11.63 -5.24
C ALA A 169 8.78 -12.67 -4.13
N LEU A 170 9.24 -13.87 -4.46
CA LEU A 170 9.42 -14.98 -3.53
C LEU A 170 10.88 -15.40 -3.53
N ARG A 171 11.51 -15.46 -2.37
CA ARG A 171 12.89 -15.85 -2.23
C ARG A 171 13.13 -17.23 -2.85
N GLY A 172 14.08 -17.29 -3.78
CA GLY A 172 14.41 -18.52 -4.52
C GLY A 172 13.36 -19.00 -5.52
N LYS A 173 12.28 -18.24 -5.77
CA LYS A 173 11.21 -18.59 -6.70
C LYS A 173 11.01 -17.56 -7.83
N GLY A 174 11.71 -16.42 -7.75
CA GLY A 174 11.64 -15.36 -8.74
C GLY A 174 10.62 -14.28 -8.43
N SER A 175 10.43 -13.38 -9.40
CA SER A 175 9.56 -12.23 -9.33
C SER A 175 8.50 -12.30 -10.44
N PHE A 176 7.31 -11.79 -10.11
CA PHE A 176 6.15 -11.88 -10.99
C PHE A 176 5.38 -10.56 -10.97
N GLN A 177 4.81 -10.22 -12.11
CA GLN A 177 3.79 -9.20 -12.26
C GLN A 177 2.44 -9.89 -12.45
N MET A 178 1.41 -9.31 -11.86
CA MET A 178 0.02 -9.75 -11.96
C MET A 178 -0.87 -8.53 -12.19
N GLU A 179 -2.03 -8.72 -12.79
CA GLU A 179 -3.10 -7.72 -12.67
C GLU A 179 -3.57 -7.64 -11.21
N LEU A 180 -3.91 -6.45 -10.76
CA LEU A 180 -4.35 -6.25 -9.37
C LEU A 180 -5.56 -7.13 -9.02
N ASP A 181 -6.52 -7.26 -9.93
CA ASP A 181 -7.74 -8.05 -9.77
C ASP A 181 -7.73 -9.37 -10.58
N GLY A 182 -6.60 -9.68 -11.22
CA GLY A 182 -6.45 -10.87 -12.06
C GLY A 182 -5.78 -12.04 -11.35
N GLU A 183 -5.84 -13.21 -11.99
CA GLU A 183 -5.17 -14.44 -11.52
C GLU A 183 -3.90 -14.74 -12.33
N GLY A 184 -3.79 -14.20 -13.54
CA GLY A 184 -2.64 -14.38 -14.42
C GLY A 184 -1.37 -13.77 -13.83
N ARG A 185 -0.24 -14.44 -14.03
CA ARG A 185 1.07 -13.93 -13.62
C ARG A 185 2.06 -14.01 -14.78
N GLN A 186 2.87 -12.98 -14.91
CA GLN A 186 4.00 -12.90 -15.82
C GLN A 186 5.30 -12.91 -15.02
N THR A 187 6.24 -13.75 -15.43
CA THR A 187 7.57 -13.75 -14.79
C THR A 187 8.33 -12.50 -15.18
N LEU A 188 8.95 -11.87 -14.19
CA LEU A 188 9.81 -10.71 -14.38
C LEU A 188 11.27 -11.13 -14.34
N SER A 189 12.09 -10.46 -15.13
CA SER A 189 13.54 -10.57 -15.10
C SER A 189 14.17 -9.19 -15.26
N VAL A 190 15.37 -9.03 -14.72
CA VAL A 190 16.15 -7.81 -14.91
C VAL A 190 16.54 -7.63 -16.38
N SER A 191 16.79 -6.39 -16.78
CA SER A 191 17.32 -6.04 -18.10
C SER A 191 18.64 -6.80 -18.34
N LYS A 192 18.86 -7.20 -19.61
CA LYS A 192 20.15 -7.79 -20.07
C LYS A 192 21.15 -6.73 -20.50
N VAL A 193 20.84 -5.44 -20.34
CA VAL A 193 21.74 -4.35 -20.67
C VAL A 193 22.89 -4.34 -19.68
N SER A 194 24.09 -4.58 -20.16
CA SER A 194 25.34 -4.56 -19.36
C SER A 194 26.14 -3.24 -19.51
N ASP A 195 25.85 -2.48 -20.57
CA ASP A 195 26.48 -1.20 -20.84
C ASP A 195 25.68 -0.07 -20.16
N PRO A 196 26.24 0.64 -19.18
CA PRO A 196 25.52 1.71 -18.47
C PRO A 196 25.04 2.83 -19.41
N VAL A 197 25.75 3.10 -20.50
CA VAL A 197 25.36 4.13 -21.48
C VAL A 197 24.04 3.80 -22.19
N LYS A 198 23.70 2.51 -22.27
CA LYS A 198 22.47 2.01 -22.88
C LYS A 198 21.37 1.69 -21.84
N ALA A 199 21.66 1.86 -20.58
CA ALA A 199 20.71 1.59 -19.52
C ALA A 199 19.65 2.71 -19.46
N SER A 200 18.42 2.31 -19.15
CA SER A 200 17.39 3.25 -18.72
C SER A 200 17.48 3.41 -17.19
N PHE A 201 17.36 4.62 -16.71
CA PHE A 201 17.25 4.91 -15.29
C PHE A 201 15.90 5.56 -14.98
N THR A 202 15.49 5.47 -13.75
CA THR A 202 14.28 6.10 -13.24
C THR A 202 14.66 7.17 -12.23
N GLU A 203 13.93 8.28 -12.25
CA GLU A 203 14.13 9.40 -11.35
C GLU A 203 12.80 9.78 -10.69
N SER A 204 12.86 10.33 -9.48
CA SER A 204 11.68 10.84 -8.81
C SER A 204 11.12 12.05 -9.56
N VAL A 205 9.79 12.13 -9.68
CA VAL A 205 9.10 13.33 -10.17
C VAL A 205 8.99 14.41 -9.09
N GLU A 206 9.33 14.08 -7.84
CA GLU A 206 9.29 15.02 -6.73
C GLU A 206 10.60 15.82 -6.66
N PRO A 207 10.55 17.16 -6.70
CA PRO A 207 11.76 18.00 -6.69
C PRO A 207 12.65 17.78 -5.47
N ASP A 208 12.05 17.43 -4.33
CA ASP A 208 12.75 17.22 -3.07
C ASP A 208 13.59 15.92 -3.05
N HIS A 209 13.36 15.03 -4.01
CA HIS A 209 14.04 13.74 -4.16
C HIS A 209 14.82 13.61 -5.46
N ALA A 210 14.77 14.63 -6.31
CA ALA A 210 15.54 14.68 -7.56
C ALA A 210 16.84 15.46 -7.31
N ASP A 211 17.96 14.76 -7.39
CA ASP A 211 19.28 15.39 -7.34
C ASP A 211 19.55 16.00 -8.73
N HIS A 212 19.11 17.24 -8.94
CA HIS A 212 19.28 17.98 -10.21
C HIS A 212 20.74 18.41 -10.48
N LEU A 213 21.71 17.73 -9.91
CA LEU A 213 23.13 17.98 -10.14
C LEU A 213 23.70 17.08 -11.25
N ILE A 214 23.12 17.15 -12.44
CA ILE A 214 23.84 16.76 -13.66
C ILE A 214 23.82 17.98 -14.58
N HIS A 215 24.89 18.76 -14.49
CA HIS A 215 25.30 19.75 -15.48
C HIS A 215 26.08 19.10 -16.61
#